data_5bbeb3f0fa58544bb192b26da3464bac
#
_entry.id   5bbeb3f0fa58544bb192b26da3464bac
#
_cell.length_a   1.000
_cell.length_b   1.000
_cell.length_c   1.000
_cell.angle_alpha   90.00
_cell.angle_beta   90.00
_cell.angle_gamma   90.00
#
_symmetry.space_group_name_H-M   'P 1'
#
loop_
_entity.id
_entity.type
_entity.pdbx_description
1 polymer ?
#
loop_
_entity_poly.entity_id
_entity_poly.type
_entity_poly.pdbx_seq_one_letter_code
_entity_poly.pdbx_strand_id
1 'polypeptide(L)'
;MRPTSGITLGGRYQLTDRIAIGGMGEVWKARDKVLGRITAVKILKEEYTGDPNFLRRFRAEAQHTALLNHPGVANVYDYGEEKGSAYLVMELVPGQPLSSILEKEKVLSPERTLRIIAQTAAALSAAHAQGLVHRDVKPGNLMITPTGRVKVTDFGIARLADQVPLTATGQVMGTAQYLAPEQATGQQATGSSDLYSLGIIGYEALAGHRPFTGESQIAIALAQVNDTPPPLPDTVPAPVRALIMCMLSKDPRERPSDAAALSDAADALRRKDTRGAVEAVPALAAFLEEQGVADPSGAETAPLDYDGMRTTHPRAEGTRADGSPATAALPVTTAQPRTDDAARGTGAAGAAAACAAAAFGATASARTRDHEIAAVRDQQTRPG
;
A
#
# COMPACT_ATOMS: atom_id res chain seq x y z
N MET A 1 6.26 16.85 -26.53
CA MET A 1 7.19 18.00 -26.37
C MET A 1 8.48 17.53 -25.72
N ARG A 2 9.67 17.89 -26.25
CA ARG A 2 10.93 17.59 -25.56
C ARG A 2 11.27 18.73 -24.61
N PRO A 3 11.25 18.51 -23.28
CA PRO A 3 11.54 19.55 -22.31
C PRO A 3 13.05 19.90 -22.35
N THR A 4 13.35 21.21 -22.28
CA THR A 4 14.70 21.74 -22.16
C THR A 4 14.71 22.91 -21.17
N SER A 5 15.90 23.22 -20.62
CA SER A 5 16.07 24.39 -19.77
C SER A 5 15.66 25.67 -20.52
N GLY A 6 15.02 26.58 -19.81
CA GLY A 6 14.49 27.85 -20.33
C GLY A 6 13.05 27.79 -20.85
N ILE A 7 12.50 26.61 -21.15
CA ILE A 7 11.09 26.48 -21.53
C ILE A 7 10.19 26.90 -20.36
N THR A 8 9.13 27.67 -20.68
CA THR A 8 8.10 28.06 -19.70
C THR A 8 6.81 27.31 -19.99
N LEU A 9 6.35 26.50 -19.05
CA LEU A 9 5.09 25.75 -19.12
C LEU A 9 3.93 26.60 -18.57
N GLY A 10 2.78 26.56 -19.26
CA GLY A 10 1.59 27.33 -18.89
C GLY A 10 1.87 28.82 -18.72
N GLY A 11 2.85 29.39 -19.41
CA GLY A 11 3.29 30.77 -19.25
C GLY A 11 3.87 31.11 -17.87
N ARG A 12 3.96 30.14 -16.94
CA ARG A 12 4.27 30.36 -15.51
C ARG A 12 5.50 29.63 -15.01
N TYR A 13 5.68 28.34 -15.34
CA TYR A 13 6.71 27.51 -14.75
C TYR A 13 7.92 27.40 -15.67
N GLN A 14 8.96 28.15 -15.40
CA GLN A 14 10.21 28.13 -16.18
C GLN A 14 11.11 27.01 -15.74
N LEU A 15 11.36 26.04 -16.61
CA LEU A 15 12.27 24.92 -16.37
C LEU A 15 13.71 25.42 -16.25
N THR A 16 14.44 24.93 -15.24
CA THR A 16 15.85 25.29 -15.03
C THR A 16 16.76 24.07 -15.20
N ASP A 17 16.64 23.07 -14.35
CA ASP A 17 17.52 21.91 -14.31
C ASP A 17 16.68 20.63 -14.34
N ARG A 18 17.17 19.62 -15.06
CA ARG A 18 16.54 18.29 -15.02
C ARG A 18 17.01 17.53 -13.78
N ILE A 19 16.06 17.09 -12.95
CA ILE A 19 16.32 16.36 -11.71
C ILE A 19 16.44 14.86 -12.00
N ALA A 20 15.50 14.29 -12.76
CA ALA A 20 15.42 12.84 -13.02
C ALA A 20 14.76 12.53 -14.36
N ILE A 21 15.07 11.33 -14.88
CA ILE A 21 14.36 10.70 -16.00
C ILE A 21 13.77 9.40 -15.48
N GLY A 22 12.47 9.20 -15.68
CA GLY A 22 11.76 7.98 -15.30
C GLY A 22 11.03 7.31 -16.46
N GLY A 23 10.39 6.18 -16.18
CA GLY A 23 9.58 5.45 -17.16
C GLY A 23 8.50 6.32 -17.79
N MET A 24 7.78 7.09 -16.97
CA MET A 24 6.62 7.89 -17.39
C MET A 24 6.97 9.31 -17.86
N GLY A 25 8.16 9.80 -17.62
CA GLY A 25 8.52 11.18 -17.99
C GLY A 25 9.77 11.68 -17.31
N GLU A 26 9.93 12.98 -17.34
CA GLU A 26 11.06 13.69 -16.76
C GLU A 26 10.60 14.58 -15.61
N VAL A 27 11.41 14.68 -14.56
CA VAL A 27 11.21 15.61 -13.44
C VAL A 27 12.23 16.76 -13.58
N TRP A 28 11.70 17.97 -13.59
CA TRP A 28 12.48 19.19 -13.74
C TRP A 28 12.34 20.09 -12.52
N LYS A 29 13.39 20.77 -12.16
CA LYS A 29 13.35 21.95 -11.29
C LYS A 29 12.81 23.12 -12.11
N ALA A 30 11.87 23.86 -11.56
CA ALA A 30 11.29 25.01 -12.24
C ALA A 30 11.11 26.19 -11.29
N ARG A 31 11.12 27.40 -11.86
CA ARG A 31 10.77 28.63 -11.17
C ARG A 31 9.34 29.02 -11.49
N ASP A 32 8.50 29.12 -10.48
CA ASP A 32 7.16 29.73 -10.58
C ASP A 32 7.33 31.24 -10.71
N LYS A 33 7.12 31.79 -11.91
CA LYS A 33 7.33 33.21 -12.21
C LYS A 33 6.30 34.13 -11.53
N VAL A 34 5.16 33.57 -11.10
CA VAL A 34 4.11 34.33 -10.43
C VAL A 34 4.36 34.42 -8.93
N LEU A 35 4.70 33.30 -8.28
CA LEU A 35 4.91 33.27 -6.83
C LEU A 35 6.40 33.36 -6.42
N GLY A 36 7.34 33.33 -7.37
CA GLY A 36 8.77 33.44 -7.13
C GLY A 36 9.42 32.22 -6.49
N ARG A 37 8.67 31.14 -6.21
CA ARG A 37 9.15 29.94 -5.55
C ARG A 37 9.76 28.94 -6.54
N ILE A 38 10.59 28.04 -6.01
CA ILE A 38 11.12 26.90 -6.77
C ILE A 38 10.21 25.70 -6.57
N THR A 39 9.93 24.97 -7.66
CA THR A 39 9.03 23.81 -7.71
C THR A 39 9.69 22.65 -8.44
N ALA A 40 9.17 21.45 -8.28
CA ALA A 40 9.42 20.32 -9.16
C ALA A 40 8.29 20.20 -10.17
N VAL A 41 8.61 19.89 -11.42
CA VAL A 41 7.63 19.69 -12.49
C VAL A 41 7.88 18.35 -13.13
N LYS A 42 6.91 17.43 -13.03
CA LYS A 42 6.92 16.13 -13.71
C LYS A 42 6.21 16.30 -15.04
N ILE A 43 6.93 16.05 -16.14
CA ILE A 43 6.42 16.17 -17.50
C ILE A 43 6.30 14.77 -18.09
N LEU A 44 5.09 14.40 -18.51
CA LEU A 44 4.81 13.08 -19.07
C LEU A 44 5.40 12.95 -20.48
N LYS A 45 5.83 11.72 -20.83
CA LYS A 45 6.22 11.37 -22.18
C LYS A 45 5.01 11.41 -23.12
N GLU A 46 5.25 11.67 -24.39
CA GLU A 46 4.21 11.78 -25.41
C GLU A 46 3.39 10.50 -25.59
N GLU A 47 4.01 9.33 -25.36
CA GLU A 47 3.32 8.03 -25.44
C GLU A 47 2.13 7.91 -24.48
N TYR A 48 2.15 8.59 -23.34
CA TYR A 48 1.04 8.59 -22.36
C TYR A 48 -0.01 9.66 -22.65
N THR A 49 0.35 10.69 -23.38
CA THR A 49 -0.54 11.83 -23.63
C THR A 49 -1.43 11.64 -24.87
N GLY A 50 -1.17 10.61 -25.67
CA GLY A 50 -2.01 10.23 -26.80
C GLY A 50 -3.34 9.56 -26.43
N ASP A 51 -3.52 9.11 -25.17
CA ASP A 51 -4.76 8.51 -24.68
C ASP A 51 -5.58 9.51 -23.83
N PRO A 52 -6.73 10.02 -24.32
CA PRO A 52 -7.59 10.92 -23.58
C PRO A 52 -8.10 10.31 -22.26
N ASN A 53 -8.28 9.00 -22.17
CA ASN A 53 -8.71 8.32 -20.95
C ASN A 53 -7.59 8.35 -19.90
N PHE A 54 -6.34 8.16 -20.34
CA PHE A 54 -5.19 8.31 -19.46
C PHE A 54 -5.11 9.73 -18.90
N LEU A 55 -5.18 10.75 -19.72
CA LEU A 55 -5.11 12.15 -19.29
C LEU A 55 -6.24 12.53 -18.31
N ARG A 56 -7.47 12.06 -18.57
CA ARG A 56 -8.60 12.28 -17.65
C ARG A 56 -8.33 11.65 -16.27
N ARG A 57 -7.83 10.43 -16.23
CA ARG A 57 -7.47 9.74 -14.96
C ARG A 57 -6.31 10.44 -14.26
N PHE A 58 -5.26 10.80 -15.01
CA PHE A 58 -4.11 11.53 -14.48
C PHE A 58 -4.52 12.87 -13.86
N ARG A 59 -5.43 13.61 -14.51
CA ARG A 59 -5.99 14.86 -13.95
C ARG A 59 -6.78 14.61 -12.67
N ALA A 60 -7.62 13.57 -12.64
CA ALA A 60 -8.41 13.22 -11.45
C ALA A 60 -7.50 12.84 -10.26
N GLU A 61 -6.47 12.03 -10.50
CA GLU A 61 -5.48 11.67 -9.45
C GLU A 61 -4.70 12.90 -8.97
N ALA A 62 -4.30 13.79 -9.88
CA ALA A 62 -3.65 15.04 -9.51
C ALA A 62 -4.55 15.91 -8.61
N GLN A 63 -5.84 16.00 -8.93
CA GLN A 63 -6.83 16.73 -8.12
C GLN A 63 -7.01 16.10 -6.74
N HIS A 64 -7.12 14.77 -6.63
CA HIS A 64 -7.21 14.08 -5.35
C HIS A 64 -5.93 14.26 -4.51
N THR A 65 -4.76 14.12 -5.13
CA THR A 65 -3.49 14.31 -4.43
C THR A 65 -3.30 15.76 -3.97
N ALA A 66 -3.81 16.74 -4.71
CA ALA A 66 -3.74 18.16 -4.34
C ALA A 66 -4.54 18.50 -3.07
N LEU A 67 -5.55 17.69 -2.73
CA LEU A 67 -6.33 17.85 -1.49
C LEU A 67 -5.59 17.30 -0.26
N LEU A 68 -4.59 16.44 -0.47
CA LEU A 68 -3.84 15.84 0.62
C LEU A 68 -2.84 16.83 1.21
N ASN A 69 -3.07 17.22 2.45
CA ASN A 69 -2.19 18.13 3.20
C ASN A 69 -1.63 17.42 4.43
N HIS A 70 -0.41 16.92 4.34
CA HIS A 70 0.28 16.26 5.44
C HIS A 70 1.79 16.55 5.36
N PRO A 71 2.50 16.82 6.48
CA PRO A 71 3.92 17.17 6.46
C PRO A 71 4.83 16.09 5.87
N GLY A 72 4.41 14.83 5.89
CA GLY A 72 5.09 13.68 5.29
C GLY A 72 4.75 13.44 3.83
N VAL A 73 3.98 14.30 3.17
CA VAL A 73 3.63 14.18 1.75
C VAL A 73 4.11 15.40 0.99
N ALA A 74 4.63 15.22 -0.21
CA ALA A 74 4.98 16.32 -1.10
C ALA A 74 3.70 16.93 -1.69
N ASN A 75 3.52 18.24 -1.53
CA ASN A 75 2.33 18.94 -2.01
C ASN A 75 2.27 18.98 -3.53
N VAL A 76 1.09 18.76 -4.10
CA VAL A 76 0.78 19.06 -5.50
C VAL A 76 0.25 20.48 -5.57
N TYR A 77 0.79 21.29 -6.48
CA TYR A 77 0.49 22.71 -6.60
C TYR A 77 -0.34 23.04 -7.81
N ASP A 78 -0.14 22.34 -8.92
CA ASP A 78 -0.79 22.67 -10.19
C ASP A 78 -0.69 21.49 -11.17
N TYR A 79 -1.57 21.52 -12.17
CA TYR A 79 -1.60 20.58 -13.29
C TYR A 79 -1.81 21.37 -14.56
N GLY A 80 -1.18 20.97 -15.66
CA GLY A 80 -1.42 21.58 -16.95
C GLY A 80 -1.15 20.64 -18.12
N GLU A 81 -1.69 21.05 -19.26
CA GLU A 81 -1.48 20.39 -20.55
C GLU A 81 -1.01 21.43 -21.57
N GLU A 82 0.07 21.16 -22.24
CA GLU A 82 0.62 22.05 -23.25
C GLU A 82 1.36 21.26 -24.34
N LYS A 83 1.11 21.61 -25.62
CA LYS A 83 1.78 21.04 -26.80
C LYS A 83 1.78 19.51 -26.83
N GLY A 84 0.65 18.89 -26.45
CA GLY A 84 0.49 17.45 -26.43
C GLY A 84 1.24 16.74 -25.29
N SER A 85 1.68 17.46 -24.27
CA SER A 85 2.24 16.89 -23.03
C SER A 85 1.44 17.36 -21.83
N ALA A 86 1.27 16.48 -20.84
CA ALA A 86 0.73 16.86 -19.53
C ALA A 86 1.88 17.01 -18.53
N TYR A 87 1.69 17.92 -17.58
CA TYR A 87 2.66 18.13 -16.51
C TYR A 87 1.98 18.35 -15.17
N LEU A 88 2.68 17.94 -14.11
CA LEU A 88 2.30 18.12 -12.72
C LEU A 88 3.33 18.98 -12.00
N VAL A 89 2.87 20.04 -11.35
CA VAL A 89 3.73 20.92 -10.54
C VAL A 89 3.59 20.54 -9.07
N MET A 90 4.70 20.30 -8.40
CA MET A 90 4.72 19.81 -7.03
C MET A 90 5.83 20.46 -6.21
N GLU A 91 5.80 20.21 -4.93
CA GLU A 91 6.85 20.60 -3.99
C GLU A 91 8.20 20.04 -4.43
N LEU A 92 9.19 20.94 -4.54
CA LEU A 92 10.58 20.50 -4.62
C LEU A 92 11.06 20.17 -3.21
N VAL A 93 11.05 18.88 -2.87
CA VAL A 93 11.49 18.42 -1.55
C VAL A 93 13.01 18.56 -1.43
N PRO A 94 13.52 19.31 -0.45
CA PRO A 94 14.97 19.38 -0.20
C PRO A 94 15.43 18.05 0.40
N GLY A 95 16.45 17.41 -0.20
CA GLY A 95 16.97 16.13 0.29
C GLY A 95 17.34 15.19 -0.85
N GLN A 96 17.39 13.90 -0.54
CA GLN A 96 17.72 12.86 -1.50
C GLN A 96 16.74 11.69 -1.37
N PRO A 97 16.48 10.93 -2.44
CA PRO A 97 15.65 9.75 -2.37
C PRO A 97 16.32 8.67 -1.52
N LEU A 98 15.51 7.88 -0.83
CA LEU A 98 15.98 6.76 -0.01
C LEU A 98 16.80 5.76 -0.85
N SER A 99 16.49 5.60 -2.14
CA SER A 99 17.28 4.76 -3.05
C SER A 99 18.76 5.14 -3.07
N SER A 100 19.06 6.44 -3.16
CA SER A 100 20.46 6.90 -3.16
C SER A 100 21.15 6.66 -1.80
N ILE A 101 20.39 6.69 -0.71
CA ILE A 101 20.91 6.36 0.62
C ILE A 101 21.24 4.87 0.69
N LEU A 102 20.32 4.00 0.25
CA LEU A 102 20.51 2.55 0.24
C LEU A 102 21.66 2.12 -0.69
N GLU A 103 21.78 2.75 -1.85
CA GLU A 103 22.92 2.50 -2.75
C GLU A 103 24.26 2.83 -2.12
N LYS A 104 24.33 3.90 -1.34
CA LYS A 104 25.57 4.39 -0.70
C LYS A 104 25.89 3.61 0.58
N GLU A 105 24.92 3.45 1.47
CA GLU A 105 25.15 2.94 2.82
C GLU A 105 24.94 1.43 2.92
N LYS A 106 24.23 0.82 1.96
CA LYS A 106 23.85 -0.60 1.85
C LYS A 106 22.92 -1.04 2.99
N VAL A 107 23.34 -0.92 4.25
CA VAL A 107 22.58 -1.35 5.42
C VAL A 107 22.34 -0.15 6.33
N LEU A 108 21.10 0.03 6.78
CA LEU A 108 20.72 1.03 7.75
C LEU A 108 20.55 0.41 9.14
N SER A 109 20.74 1.22 10.19
CA SER A 109 20.45 0.76 11.55
C SER A 109 18.95 0.47 11.75
N PRO A 110 18.59 -0.49 12.62
CA PRO A 110 17.20 -0.79 12.95
C PRO A 110 16.40 0.44 13.40
N GLU A 111 17.00 1.32 14.21
CA GLU A 111 16.36 2.56 14.66
C GLU A 111 16.03 3.49 13.49
N ARG A 112 16.98 3.67 12.55
CA ARG A 112 16.76 4.53 11.38
C ARG A 112 15.72 3.94 10.44
N THR A 113 15.73 2.64 10.25
CA THR A 113 14.73 1.92 9.43
C THR A 113 13.33 2.06 10.02
N LEU A 114 13.15 1.81 11.31
CA LEU A 114 11.88 2.00 12.00
C LEU A 114 11.39 3.44 11.93
N ARG A 115 12.28 4.42 12.05
CA ARG A 115 11.92 5.84 11.91
C ARG A 115 11.42 6.17 10.50
N ILE A 116 12.02 5.59 9.46
CA ILE A 116 11.56 5.75 8.08
C ILE A 116 10.19 5.08 7.90
N ILE A 117 10.02 3.86 8.42
CA ILE A 117 8.75 3.13 8.36
C ILE A 117 7.65 3.93 9.06
N ALA A 118 7.86 4.36 10.30
CA ALA A 118 6.86 5.11 11.07
C ALA A 118 6.40 6.37 10.34
N GLN A 119 7.34 7.20 9.86
CA GLN A 119 7.00 8.44 9.16
C GLN A 119 6.32 8.18 7.81
N THR A 120 6.75 7.15 7.07
CA THR A 120 6.11 6.77 5.80
C THR A 120 4.70 6.26 6.05
N ALA A 121 4.53 5.38 7.04
CA ALA A 121 3.22 4.85 7.42
C ALA A 121 2.26 5.95 7.87
N ALA A 122 2.72 6.94 8.67
CA ALA A 122 1.90 8.11 9.03
C ALA A 122 1.44 8.93 7.80
N ALA A 123 2.33 9.11 6.81
CA ALA A 123 1.98 9.79 5.57
C ALA A 123 0.98 8.99 4.72
N LEU A 124 1.17 7.67 4.61
CA LEU A 124 0.25 6.77 3.94
C LEU A 124 -1.12 6.73 4.63
N SER A 125 -1.15 6.70 5.97
CA SER A 125 -2.41 6.74 6.75
C SER A 125 -3.24 7.97 6.41
N ALA A 126 -2.63 9.15 6.31
CA ALA A 126 -3.32 10.38 5.93
C ALA A 126 -3.91 10.30 4.50
N ALA A 127 -3.21 9.64 3.57
CA ALA A 127 -3.70 9.42 2.21
C ALA A 127 -4.83 8.38 2.16
N HIS A 128 -4.65 7.25 2.85
CA HIS A 128 -5.64 6.17 2.91
C HIS A 128 -6.97 6.64 3.52
N ALA A 129 -6.91 7.52 4.54
CA ALA A 129 -8.10 8.14 5.13
C ALA A 129 -8.92 8.98 4.14
N GLN A 130 -8.31 9.45 3.04
CA GLN A 130 -8.97 10.14 1.94
C GLN A 130 -9.29 9.23 0.74
N GLY A 131 -9.15 7.90 0.91
CA GLY A 131 -9.36 6.92 -0.15
C GLY A 131 -8.25 6.88 -1.20
N LEU A 132 -7.10 7.53 -0.96
CA LEU A 132 -5.98 7.57 -1.88
C LEU A 132 -4.93 6.52 -1.50
N VAL A 133 -4.80 5.48 -2.33
CA VAL A 133 -3.75 4.44 -2.20
C VAL A 133 -2.56 4.84 -3.07
N HIS A 134 -1.34 4.68 -2.54
CA HIS A 134 -0.11 5.10 -3.26
C HIS A 134 0.22 4.18 -4.43
N ARG A 135 0.09 2.87 -4.27
CA ARG A 135 0.27 1.80 -5.27
C ARG A 135 1.69 1.59 -5.82
N ASP A 136 2.62 2.51 -5.61
CA ASP A 136 4.00 2.45 -6.09
C ASP A 136 4.98 2.94 -5.01
N VAL A 137 4.84 2.40 -3.78
CA VAL A 137 5.75 2.69 -2.67
C VAL A 137 7.09 2.02 -2.95
N LYS A 138 8.13 2.85 -3.13
CA LYS A 138 9.51 2.41 -3.41
C LYS A 138 10.52 3.43 -2.89
N PRO A 139 11.79 3.05 -2.69
CA PRO A 139 12.80 3.96 -2.16
C PRO A 139 12.98 5.26 -2.96
N GLY A 140 12.76 5.22 -4.27
CA GLY A 140 12.85 6.41 -5.14
C GLY A 140 11.77 7.45 -4.87
N ASN A 141 10.61 7.03 -4.31
CA ASN A 141 9.48 7.89 -3.99
C ASN A 141 9.47 8.35 -2.52
N LEU A 142 10.48 7.96 -1.73
CA LEU A 142 10.65 8.38 -0.33
C LEU A 142 11.82 9.35 -0.23
N MET A 143 11.52 10.65 -0.14
CA MET A 143 12.54 11.70 -0.02
C MET A 143 12.93 11.88 1.44
N ILE A 144 14.22 11.79 1.72
CA ILE A 144 14.79 12.02 3.07
C ILE A 144 15.40 13.42 3.10
N THR A 145 14.80 14.31 3.91
CA THR A 145 15.29 15.68 4.07
C THR A 145 16.58 15.71 4.91
N PRO A 146 17.35 16.83 4.88
CA PRO A 146 18.53 16.98 5.72
C PRO A 146 18.25 16.85 7.23
N THR A 147 17.02 17.09 7.66
CA THR A 147 16.58 16.92 9.07
C THR A 147 16.14 15.50 9.39
N GLY A 148 16.23 14.55 8.45
CA GLY A 148 15.79 13.17 8.62
C GLY A 148 14.28 12.96 8.56
N ARG A 149 13.51 13.93 8.06
CA ARG A 149 12.09 13.75 7.78
C ARG A 149 11.90 13.02 6.47
N VAL A 150 10.87 12.15 6.44
CA VAL A 150 10.43 11.50 5.21
C VAL A 150 9.33 12.33 4.57
N LYS A 151 9.43 12.50 3.25
CA LYS A 151 8.32 12.99 2.41
C LYS A 151 8.06 11.99 1.29
N VAL A 152 6.82 11.51 1.22
CA VAL A 152 6.34 10.62 0.16
C VAL A 152 5.97 11.46 -1.06
N THR A 153 6.45 11.04 -2.23
CA THR A 153 6.21 11.71 -3.52
C THR A 153 5.52 10.77 -4.49
N ASP A 154 4.99 11.28 -5.58
CA ASP A 154 4.44 10.48 -6.70
C ASP A 154 3.29 9.54 -6.33
N PHE A 155 2.36 9.98 -5.47
CA PHE A 155 1.13 9.22 -5.18
C PHE A 155 0.39 8.83 -6.45
N GLY A 156 0.08 7.53 -6.59
CA GLY A 156 -0.89 6.91 -7.50
C GLY A 156 -0.80 7.22 -8.99
N ILE A 157 -0.19 8.33 -9.35
CA ILE A 157 -0.16 8.92 -10.69
C ILE A 157 0.49 7.99 -11.74
N ALA A 158 1.35 7.07 -11.28
CA ALA A 158 2.13 6.19 -12.15
C ALA A 158 1.34 4.99 -12.71
N ARG A 159 0.33 4.48 -12.00
CA ARG A 159 -0.36 3.23 -12.35
C ARG A 159 -1.62 3.35 -13.20
N LEU A 160 -1.95 4.52 -13.64
CA LEU A 160 -3.00 4.68 -14.64
C LEU A 160 -2.63 4.02 -15.99
N ALA A 161 -1.32 3.83 -16.23
CA ALA A 161 -0.81 3.12 -17.42
C ALA A 161 -0.72 1.59 -17.24
N ASP A 162 -0.66 1.10 -15.98
CA ASP A 162 -0.24 -0.27 -15.67
C ASP A 162 -1.40 -1.24 -15.33
N GLN A 163 -2.64 -0.91 -15.67
CA GLN A 163 -3.78 -1.83 -15.49
C GLN A 163 -3.81 -2.99 -16.51
N VAL A 164 -2.67 -3.30 -17.14
CA VAL A 164 -2.55 -4.51 -17.96
C VAL A 164 -2.03 -5.62 -17.04
N PRO A 165 -2.82 -6.70 -16.82
CA PRO A 165 -2.35 -7.85 -16.05
C PRO A 165 -1.06 -8.41 -16.65
N LEU A 166 -0.17 -8.89 -15.78
CA LEU A 166 1.09 -9.57 -16.08
C LEU A 166 1.01 -10.60 -17.23
N THR A 167 -0.20 -11.08 -17.54
CA THR A 167 -0.47 -12.23 -18.41
C THR A 167 -0.73 -11.88 -19.89
N ALA A 168 -1.07 -10.63 -20.23
CA ALA A 168 -1.54 -10.33 -21.58
C ALA A 168 -0.42 -10.00 -22.59
N THR A 169 0.71 -9.44 -22.16
CA THR A 169 1.80 -9.03 -23.05
C THR A 169 3.20 -9.50 -22.63
N GLY A 170 3.36 -10.18 -21.50
CA GLY A 170 4.67 -10.63 -21.02
C GLY A 170 5.61 -9.48 -20.60
N GLN A 171 5.14 -8.24 -20.60
CA GLN A 171 5.89 -7.08 -20.15
C GLN A 171 5.32 -6.57 -18.82
N VAL A 172 6.13 -6.64 -17.76
CA VAL A 172 5.88 -5.92 -16.53
C VAL A 172 6.33 -4.48 -16.76
N MET A 173 5.38 -3.59 -16.97
CA MET A 173 5.68 -2.17 -17.06
C MET A 173 5.80 -1.63 -15.62
N GLY A 174 7.02 -1.31 -15.19
CA GLY A 174 7.28 -0.85 -13.84
C GLY A 174 8.27 -1.75 -13.07
N THR A 175 8.50 -1.41 -11.80
CA THR A 175 9.48 -2.11 -10.95
C THR A 175 8.75 -3.19 -10.14
N ALA A 176 8.80 -4.46 -10.56
CA ALA A 176 8.23 -5.58 -9.82
C ALA A 176 8.85 -5.80 -8.42
N GLN A 177 9.97 -5.16 -8.17
CA GLN A 177 10.81 -5.34 -6.97
C GLN A 177 10.12 -5.00 -5.64
N TYR A 178 9.10 -4.12 -5.67
CA TYR A 178 8.36 -3.68 -4.48
C TYR A 178 6.86 -3.97 -4.60
N LEU A 179 6.47 -4.80 -5.56
CA LEU A 179 5.08 -5.10 -5.89
C LEU A 179 4.48 -6.04 -4.85
N ALA A 180 3.30 -5.73 -4.33
CA ALA A 180 2.59 -6.65 -3.45
C ALA A 180 2.03 -7.86 -4.22
N PRO A 181 1.88 -9.05 -3.59
CA PRO A 181 1.37 -10.27 -4.22
C PRO A 181 0.05 -10.07 -4.96
N GLU A 182 -0.91 -9.39 -4.35
CA GLU A 182 -2.21 -9.08 -4.94
C GLU A 182 -2.08 -8.22 -6.21
N GLN A 183 -1.11 -7.32 -6.25
CA GLN A 183 -0.85 -6.51 -7.43
C GLN A 183 -0.17 -7.33 -8.54
N ALA A 184 0.72 -8.24 -8.18
CA ALA A 184 1.37 -9.15 -9.13
C ALA A 184 0.37 -10.09 -9.79
N THR A 185 -0.71 -10.46 -9.09
CA THR A 185 -1.81 -11.29 -9.61
C THR A 185 -2.93 -10.48 -10.29
N GLY A 186 -2.75 -9.16 -10.47
CA GLY A 186 -3.72 -8.30 -11.15
C GLY A 186 -4.94 -7.92 -10.31
N GLN A 187 -4.90 -8.17 -9.00
CA GLN A 187 -5.94 -7.72 -8.08
C GLN A 187 -5.78 -6.22 -7.76
N GLN A 188 -6.84 -5.63 -7.26
CA GLN A 188 -6.84 -4.21 -6.90
C GLN A 188 -5.90 -3.95 -5.72
N ALA A 189 -5.01 -2.98 -5.89
CA ALA A 189 -4.17 -2.51 -4.80
C ALA A 189 -5.00 -1.79 -3.73
N THR A 190 -4.68 -2.06 -2.48
CA THR A 190 -5.29 -1.46 -1.30
C THR A 190 -4.23 -0.79 -0.42
N GLY A 191 -4.63 -0.17 0.69
CA GLY A 191 -3.68 0.35 1.68
C GLY A 191 -2.72 -0.72 2.19
N SER A 192 -3.18 -1.96 2.33
CA SER A 192 -2.34 -3.11 2.73
C SER A 192 -1.25 -3.44 1.71
N SER A 193 -1.47 -3.16 0.41
CA SER A 193 -0.43 -3.30 -0.63
C SER A 193 0.72 -2.31 -0.43
N ASP A 194 0.41 -1.07 -0.03
CA ASP A 194 1.42 -0.06 0.30
C ASP A 194 2.26 -0.48 1.52
N LEU A 195 1.62 -1.14 2.52
CA LEU A 195 2.32 -1.65 3.71
C LEU A 195 3.27 -2.79 3.36
N TYR A 196 2.87 -3.69 2.47
CA TYR A 196 3.76 -4.75 1.96
C TYR A 196 4.97 -4.15 1.24
N SER A 197 4.75 -3.20 0.33
CA SER A 197 5.84 -2.51 -0.38
C SER A 197 6.80 -1.82 0.58
N LEU A 198 6.27 -1.21 1.65
CA LEU A 198 7.07 -0.62 2.72
C LEU A 198 7.83 -1.69 3.52
N GLY A 199 7.27 -2.88 3.68
CA GLY A 199 7.94 -4.06 4.25
C GLY A 199 9.17 -4.49 3.44
N ILE A 200 9.04 -4.54 2.09
CA ILE A 200 10.18 -4.80 1.19
C ILE A 200 11.30 -3.76 1.39
N ILE A 201 10.93 -2.47 1.51
CA ILE A 201 11.90 -1.39 1.76
C ILE A 201 12.58 -1.57 3.13
N GLY A 202 11.81 -1.92 4.16
CA GLY A 202 12.34 -2.21 5.49
C GLY A 202 13.31 -3.38 5.50
N TYR A 203 12.96 -4.46 4.80
CA TYR A 203 13.84 -5.62 4.63
C TYR A 203 15.14 -5.22 3.91
N GLU A 204 15.04 -4.54 2.76
CA GLU A 204 16.22 -4.09 2.00
C GLU A 204 17.13 -3.17 2.83
N ALA A 205 16.54 -2.27 3.61
CA ALA A 205 17.29 -1.37 4.47
C ALA A 205 18.06 -2.10 5.58
N LEU A 206 17.54 -3.21 6.10
CA LEU A 206 18.16 -3.98 7.18
C LEU A 206 19.12 -5.06 6.68
N ALA A 207 18.81 -5.71 5.55
CA ALA A 207 19.59 -6.79 4.99
C ALA A 207 20.63 -6.33 3.96
N GLY A 208 20.49 -5.12 3.39
CA GLY A 208 21.35 -4.61 2.31
C GLY A 208 20.98 -5.15 0.92
N HIS A 209 19.98 -6.00 0.83
CA HIS A 209 19.43 -6.55 -0.41
C HIS A 209 17.93 -6.81 -0.25
N ARG A 210 17.23 -6.91 -1.37
CA ARG A 210 15.79 -7.23 -1.36
C ARG A 210 15.54 -8.69 -1.04
N PRO A 211 14.37 -9.03 -0.46
CA PRO A 211 14.03 -10.42 -0.14
C PRO A 211 13.85 -11.30 -1.37
N PHE A 212 13.37 -10.72 -2.47
CA PHE A 212 13.11 -11.44 -3.72
C PHE A 212 13.91 -10.83 -4.86
N THR A 213 14.60 -11.70 -5.60
CA THR A 213 15.43 -11.38 -6.76
C THR A 213 15.12 -12.36 -7.89
N GLY A 214 15.50 -12.04 -9.12
CA GLY A 214 15.26 -12.91 -10.27
C GLY A 214 15.85 -12.32 -11.53
N GLU A 215 16.03 -13.15 -12.55
CA GLU A 215 16.62 -12.77 -13.85
C GLU A 215 15.68 -11.88 -14.68
N SER A 216 14.40 -11.84 -14.35
CA SER A 216 13.40 -11.03 -15.04
C SER A 216 12.41 -10.40 -14.06
N GLN A 217 11.71 -9.34 -14.49
CA GLN A 217 10.63 -8.73 -13.71
C GLN A 217 9.51 -9.75 -13.42
N ILE A 218 9.25 -10.68 -14.32
CA ILE A 218 8.27 -11.75 -14.15
C ILE A 218 8.71 -12.72 -13.06
N ALA A 219 9.99 -13.14 -13.06
CA ALA A 219 10.53 -14.02 -12.03
C ALA A 219 10.42 -13.36 -10.64
N ILE A 220 10.75 -12.07 -10.53
CA ILE A 220 10.59 -11.31 -9.28
C ILE A 220 9.12 -11.25 -8.86
N ALA A 221 8.20 -10.95 -9.77
CA ALA A 221 6.77 -10.88 -9.48
C ALA A 221 6.22 -12.24 -9.00
N LEU A 222 6.65 -13.35 -9.61
CA LEU A 222 6.28 -14.69 -9.16
C LEU A 222 6.85 -15.01 -7.77
N ALA A 223 8.08 -14.60 -7.49
CA ALA A 223 8.67 -14.74 -6.16
C ALA A 223 7.91 -13.93 -5.09
N GLN A 224 7.43 -12.71 -5.43
CA GLN A 224 6.55 -11.94 -4.53
C GLN A 224 5.26 -12.69 -4.17
N VAL A 225 4.73 -13.51 -5.09
CA VAL A 225 3.49 -14.27 -4.86
C VAL A 225 3.77 -15.57 -4.09
N ASN A 226 4.80 -16.33 -4.49
CA ASN A 226 4.96 -17.72 -4.09
C ASN A 226 6.04 -17.97 -3.04
N ASP A 227 7.11 -17.16 -3.01
CA ASP A 227 8.26 -17.47 -2.19
C ASP A 227 8.14 -16.85 -0.79
N THR A 228 8.60 -17.59 0.22
CA THR A 228 8.75 -17.06 1.57
C THR A 228 9.97 -16.14 1.61
N PRO A 229 9.86 -14.94 2.23
CA PRO A 229 11.01 -14.06 2.37
C PRO A 229 12.08 -14.75 3.24
N PRO A 230 13.37 -14.68 2.86
CA PRO A 230 14.45 -15.20 3.71
C PRO A 230 14.45 -14.49 5.09
N PRO A 231 14.91 -15.17 6.17
CA PRO A 231 15.00 -14.53 7.46
C PRO A 231 16.00 -13.36 7.43
N LEU A 232 15.67 -12.30 8.16
CA LEU A 232 16.59 -11.17 8.36
C LEU A 232 17.78 -11.61 9.25
N PRO A 233 18.97 -10.97 9.11
CA PRO A 233 20.13 -11.28 9.92
C PRO A 233 19.86 -11.18 11.42
N ASP A 234 20.47 -12.07 12.24
CA ASP A 234 20.34 -12.07 13.70
C ASP A 234 20.89 -10.82 14.40
N THR A 235 21.68 -10.03 13.69
CA THR A 235 22.14 -8.71 14.14
C THR A 235 21.00 -7.70 14.25
N VAL A 236 19.86 -7.96 13.59
CA VAL A 236 18.64 -7.15 13.71
C VAL A 236 17.83 -7.64 14.92
N PRO A 237 17.39 -6.77 15.84
CA PRO A 237 16.59 -7.16 16.99
C PRO A 237 15.34 -7.96 16.59
N ALA A 238 15.06 -9.06 17.32
CA ALA A 238 13.95 -9.96 17.03
C ALA A 238 12.58 -9.24 16.84
N PRO A 239 12.18 -8.25 17.67
CA PRO A 239 10.91 -7.53 17.45
C PRO A 239 10.88 -6.73 16.14
N VAL A 240 12.04 -6.26 15.67
CA VAL A 240 12.14 -5.55 14.39
C VAL A 240 12.00 -6.54 13.23
N ARG A 241 12.69 -7.71 13.34
CA ARG A 241 12.53 -8.80 12.35
C ARG A 241 11.06 -9.22 12.24
N ALA A 242 10.42 -9.45 13.38
CA ALA A 242 9.00 -9.83 13.45
C ALA A 242 8.09 -8.81 12.75
N LEU A 243 8.27 -7.51 12.99
CA LEU A 243 7.48 -6.47 12.33
C LEU A 243 7.65 -6.49 10.80
N ILE A 244 8.88 -6.60 10.31
CA ILE A 244 9.14 -6.67 8.86
C ILE A 244 8.52 -7.93 8.26
N MET A 245 8.63 -9.09 8.91
CA MET A 245 8.03 -10.34 8.42
C MET A 245 6.51 -10.28 8.42
N CYS A 246 5.88 -9.69 9.44
CA CYS A 246 4.46 -9.41 9.48
C CYS A 246 4.01 -8.54 8.29
N MET A 247 4.73 -7.47 7.98
CA MET A 247 4.44 -6.62 6.80
C MET A 247 4.55 -7.40 5.47
N LEU A 248 5.42 -8.43 5.41
CA LEU A 248 5.67 -9.25 4.23
C LEU A 248 4.76 -10.48 4.12
N SER A 249 3.77 -10.65 4.99
CA SER A 249 2.77 -11.71 4.87
C SER A 249 2.09 -11.67 3.52
N LYS A 250 1.91 -12.85 2.91
CA LYS A 250 1.26 -12.97 1.60
C LYS A 250 -0.22 -12.63 1.68
N ASP A 251 -0.88 -13.10 2.73
CA ASP A 251 -2.27 -12.71 3.02
C ASP A 251 -2.31 -11.27 3.57
N PRO A 252 -3.01 -10.34 2.91
CA PRO A 252 -3.17 -8.98 3.41
C PRO A 252 -3.78 -8.87 4.81
N ARG A 253 -4.53 -9.89 5.26
CA ARG A 253 -5.19 -9.93 6.58
C ARG A 253 -4.22 -10.22 7.74
N GLU A 254 -3.07 -10.79 7.45
CA GLU A 254 -1.99 -11.06 8.42
C GLU A 254 -1.02 -9.89 8.56
N ARG A 255 -1.14 -8.88 7.70
CA ARG A 255 -0.36 -7.64 7.78
C ARG A 255 -0.95 -6.70 8.85
N PRO A 256 -0.23 -5.61 9.22
CA PRO A 256 -0.84 -4.55 10.04
C PRO A 256 -2.18 -4.11 9.46
N SER A 257 -3.18 -3.89 10.31
CA SER A 257 -4.57 -3.58 9.89
C SER A 257 -4.67 -2.35 9.00
N ASP A 258 -3.84 -1.36 9.29
CA ASP A 258 -3.76 -0.11 8.56
C ASP A 258 -2.39 0.58 8.77
N ALA A 259 -2.20 1.69 8.08
CA ALA A 259 -0.95 2.42 8.13
C ALA A 259 -0.74 3.19 9.45
N ALA A 260 -1.81 3.55 10.18
CA ALA A 260 -1.68 4.19 11.48
C ALA A 260 -1.15 3.20 12.51
N ALA A 261 -1.75 2.00 12.57
CA ALA A 261 -1.29 0.90 13.42
C ALA A 261 0.18 0.55 13.18
N LEU A 262 0.60 0.48 11.89
CA LEU A 262 2.01 0.28 11.55
C LEU A 262 2.91 1.40 12.04
N SER A 263 2.49 2.67 11.90
CA SER A 263 3.25 3.83 12.40
C SER A 263 3.46 3.74 13.90
N ASP A 264 2.40 3.44 14.65
CA ASP A 264 2.42 3.33 16.12
C ASP A 264 3.30 2.17 16.58
N ALA A 265 3.19 1.00 15.94
CA ALA A 265 4.04 -0.16 16.24
C ALA A 265 5.53 0.12 15.98
N ALA A 266 5.86 0.73 14.84
CA ALA A 266 7.24 1.10 14.53
C ALA A 266 7.81 2.11 15.53
N ASP A 267 7.03 3.10 15.96
CA ASP A 267 7.43 4.06 16.99
C ASP A 267 7.53 3.43 18.37
N ALA A 268 6.66 2.47 18.74
CA ALA A 268 6.78 1.69 19.97
C ALA A 268 8.09 0.89 19.98
N LEU A 269 8.41 0.18 18.90
CA LEU A 269 9.68 -0.57 18.80
C LEU A 269 10.92 0.33 18.85
N ARG A 270 10.85 1.55 18.33
CA ARG A 270 11.93 2.54 18.49
C ARG A 270 12.15 2.91 19.97
N ARG A 271 11.11 2.93 20.77
CA ARG A 271 11.18 3.12 22.23
C ARG A 271 11.49 1.84 22.99
N LYS A 272 11.71 0.72 22.30
CA LYS A 272 11.90 -0.64 22.85
C LYS A 272 10.65 -1.14 23.61
N ASP A 273 9.50 -0.66 23.24
CA ASP A 273 8.20 -1.05 23.79
C ASP A 273 7.55 -2.11 22.88
N THR A 274 7.94 -3.36 23.08
CA THR A 274 7.41 -4.50 22.30
C THR A 274 5.93 -4.72 22.59
N ARG A 275 5.49 -4.49 23.85
CA ARG A 275 4.09 -4.62 24.23
C ARG A 275 3.22 -3.61 23.49
N GLY A 276 3.59 -2.33 23.50
CA GLY A 276 2.87 -1.31 22.75
C GLY A 276 2.84 -1.57 21.25
N ALA A 277 3.88 -2.21 20.69
CA ALA A 277 3.88 -2.62 19.30
C ALA A 277 2.85 -3.74 19.02
N VAL A 278 2.72 -4.73 19.90
CA VAL A 278 1.69 -5.78 19.78
C VAL A 278 0.28 -5.21 20.00
N GLU A 279 0.10 -4.28 20.93
CA GLU A 279 -1.18 -3.59 21.12
C GLU A 279 -1.61 -2.83 19.84
N ALA A 280 -0.66 -2.19 19.15
CA ALA A 280 -0.94 -1.50 17.88
C ALA A 280 -1.15 -2.48 16.72
N VAL A 281 -0.38 -3.57 16.63
CA VAL A 281 -0.42 -4.59 15.58
C VAL A 281 -0.54 -5.97 16.22
N PRO A 282 -1.75 -6.45 16.56
CA PRO A 282 -1.94 -7.76 17.20
C PRO A 282 -1.37 -8.94 16.42
N ALA A 283 -1.39 -8.88 15.08
CA ALA A 283 -0.78 -9.91 14.23
C ALA A 283 0.72 -10.10 14.50
N LEU A 284 1.41 -9.10 15.04
CA LEU A 284 2.84 -9.17 15.37
C LEU A 284 3.16 -10.25 16.43
N ALA A 285 2.21 -10.62 17.28
CA ALA A 285 2.42 -11.62 18.34
C ALA A 285 2.90 -12.96 17.77
N ALA A 286 2.25 -13.48 16.73
CA ALA A 286 2.62 -14.74 16.09
C ALA A 286 4.06 -14.70 15.51
N PHE A 287 4.43 -13.59 14.92
CA PHE A 287 5.78 -13.41 14.36
C PHE A 287 6.86 -13.24 15.45
N LEU A 288 6.49 -12.74 16.63
CA LEU A 288 7.40 -12.70 17.79
C LEU A 288 7.68 -14.09 18.34
N GLU A 289 6.66 -14.93 18.46
CA GLU A 289 6.79 -16.33 18.87
C GLU A 289 7.72 -17.10 17.91
N GLU A 290 7.56 -16.94 16.60
CA GLU A 290 8.46 -17.52 15.60
C GLU A 290 9.92 -17.07 15.75
N GLN A 291 10.13 -15.85 16.28
CA GLN A 291 11.47 -15.31 16.56
C GLN A 291 11.98 -15.68 17.96
N GLY A 292 11.27 -16.53 18.72
CA GLY A 292 11.65 -16.98 20.07
C GLY A 292 11.52 -15.88 21.12
N VAL A 293 10.73 -14.83 20.86
CA VAL A 293 10.41 -13.81 21.87
C VAL A 293 9.17 -14.26 22.62
N ALA A 294 9.31 -14.52 23.94
CA ALA A 294 8.18 -14.86 24.80
C ALA A 294 7.09 -13.76 24.74
N ASP A 295 5.84 -14.18 24.84
CA ASP A 295 4.67 -13.29 24.73
C ASP A 295 4.85 -12.04 25.61
N PRO A 296 4.95 -10.84 25.03
CA PRO A 296 5.12 -9.62 25.80
C PRO A 296 3.84 -9.17 26.50
N SER A 297 2.69 -9.83 26.25
CA SER A 297 1.40 -9.47 26.88
C SER A 297 1.35 -9.84 28.36
N GLY A 298 2.33 -10.63 28.86
CA GLY A 298 2.46 -10.91 30.29
C GLY A 298 1.27 -11.68 30.89
N ALA A 299 0.49 -12.35 30.09
CA ALA A 299 -0.42 -13.38 30.58
C ALA A 299 0.41 -14.61 30.93
N GLU A 300 1.10 -14.53 32.06
CA GLU A 300 1.54 -15.71 32.80
C GLU A 300 0.26 -16.52 33.08
N THR A 301 -0.07 -17.44 32.20
CA THR A 301 -0.96 -18.55 32.51
C THR A 301 -0.22 -19.40 33.52
N ALA A 302 -0.25 -18.95 34.80
CA ALA A 302 0.12 -19.83 35.88
C ALA A 302 -0.71 -21.10 35.73
N PRO A 303 -0.09 -22.28 35.71
CA PRO A 303 -0.85 -23.50 35.73
C PRO A 303 -1.73 -23.43 37.00
N LEU A 304 -3.03 -23.49 36.82
CA LEU A 304 -3.93 -23.71 37.94
C LEU A 304 -3.61 -25.12 38.44
N ASP A 305 -2.73 -25.19 39.44
CA ASP A 305 -2.50 -26.39 40.21
C ASP A 305 -3.83 -26.75 40.90
N TYR A 306 -4.55 -27.65 40.25
CA TYR A 306 -5.82 -28.22 40.75
C TYR A 306 -5.56 -29.44 41.64
N ASP A 307 -4.43 -29.44 42.37
CA ASP A 307 -4.13 -30.52 43.32
C ASP A 307 -3.89 -29.92 44.71
N GLY A 308 -4.94 -29.86 45.54
CA GLY A 308 -4.78 -29.46 46.92
C GLY A 308 -6.01 -28.95 47.65
N MET A 309 -7.23 -29.39 47.32
CA MET A 309 -8.36 -29.16 48.21
C MET A 309 -9.05 -30.45 48.60
N ARG A 310 -8.33 -31.29 49.36
CA ARG A 310 -8.98 -32.23 50.26
C ARG A 310 -9.47 -31.46 51.46
N THR A 311 -10.76 -31.20 51.50
CA THR A 311 -11.45 -30.65 52.65
C THR A 311 -11.47 -31.65 53.79
N THR A 312 -10.69 -31.37 54.85
CA THR A 312 -10.91 -31.97 56.15
C THR A 312 -12.05 -31.21 56.86
N HIS A 313 -13.18 -31.86 57.00
CA HIS A 313 -14.25 -31.42 57.88
C HIS A 313 -13.84 -31.63 59.34
N PRO A 314 -13.99 -30.68 60.25
CA PRO A 314 -14.17 -30.95 61.66
C PRO A 314 -15.66 -31.10 61.95
N ARG A 315 -16.00 -32.24 62.52
CA ARG A 315 -17.28 -32.63 63.13
C ARG A 315 -17.48 -31.83 64.42
N ALA A 316 -18.56 -31.04 64.51
CA ALA A 316 -19.04 -30.55 65.77
C ALA A 316 -20.54 -30.88 65.88
N GLU A 317 -20.85 -31.63 66.91
CA GLU A 317 -22.19 -31.93 67.39
C GLU A 317 -22.85 -30.72 68.05
N GLY A 318 -24.18 -30.58 67.90
CA GLY A 318 -24.90 -29.68 68.77
C GLY A 318 -26.27 -29.24 68.19
N THR A 319 -27.29 -30.04 68.55
CA THR A 319 -28.65 -29.71 69.03
C THR A 319 -29.63 -28.89 68.19
N ARG A 320 -30.82 -29.52 68.09
CA ARG A 320 -32.07 -29.12 67.42
C ARG A 320 -32.73 -27.89 68.01
N ALA A 321 -33.47 -27.12 67.25
CA ALA A 321 -34.84 -26.67 67.52
C ALA A 321 -35.50 -26.07 66.27
N ASP A 322 -36.62 -26.65 65.93
CA ASP A 322 -37.87 -26.19 65.31
C ASP A 322 -37.89 -25.05 64.28
N GLY A 323 -38.66 -25.36 63.16
CA GLY A 323 -39.39 -24.34 62.45
C GLY A 323 -39.42 -24.55 60.88
N SER A 324 -40.53 -25.04 60.46
CA SER A 324 -41.01 -25.35 59.11
C SER A 324 -40.81 -24.27 58.02
N PRO A 325 -41.11 -24.62 56.74
CA PRO A 325 -40.43 -24.07 55.58
C PRO A 325 -41.13 -22.87 54.92
N ALA A 326 -40.38 -22.00 54.28
CA ALA A 326 -40.95 -21.02 53.38
C ALA A 326 -40.31 -21.15 51.97
N THR A 327 -41.16 -21.58 51.07
CA THR A 327 -40.97 -21.59 49.63
C THR A 327 -40.95 -20.15 49.12
N ALA A 328 -39.93 -19.75 48.41
CA ALA A 328 -39.96 -18.52 47.65
C ALA A 328 -39.53 -18.80 46.20
N ALA A 329 -40.48 -18.58 45.31
CA ALA A 329 -40.38 -18.77 43.88
C ALA A 329 -39.57 -17.64 43.22
N LEU A 330 -38.83 -18.00 42.17
CA LEU A 330 -38.20 -17.10 41.25
C LEU A 330 -39.24 -16.45 40.28
N PRO A 331 -39.11 -15.17 39.93
CA PRO A 331 -39.92 -14.62 38.85
C PRO A 331 -39.20 -14.79 37.51
N VAL A 332 -39.87 -15.48 36.59
CA VAL A 332 -39.61 -15.50 35.16
C VAL A 332 -40.25 -14.26 34.58
N THR A 333 -39.47 -13.43 33.91
CA THR A 333 -40.00 -12.32 33.11
C THR A 333 -39.86 -12.67 31.62
N THR A 334 -40.97 -13.07 31.03
CA THR A 334 -41.18 -13.13 29.60
C THR A 334 -41.64 -11.76 29.09
N ALA A 335 -40.94 -11.19 28.13
CA ALA A 335 -41.43 -10.04 27.38
C ALA A 335 -41.86 -10.50 25.98
N GLN A 336 -43.17 -10.36 25.70
CA GLN A 336 -43.77 -10.48 24.39
C GLN A 336 -43.98 -9.10 23.73
N PRO A 337 -44.08 -9.02 22.38
CA PRO A 337 -44.09 -7.77 21.63
C PRO A 337 -45.51 -7.17 21.56
N ARG A 338 -45.57 -5.86 21.52
CA ARG A 338 -46.81 -5.11 21.20
C ARG A 338 -46.80 -4.61 19.77
N THR A 339 -47.78 -5.08 19.02
CA THR A 339 -48.35 -4.47 17.82
C THR A 339 -49.35 -3.40 18.18
N ASP A 340 -49.53 -2.48 17.25
CA ASP A 340 -50.66 -1.55 16.96
C ASP A 340 -50.21 -0.10 16.84
N ASP A 341 -50.64 0.71 15.93
CA ASP A 341 -51.45 0.67 14.70
C ASP A 341 -51.54 2.12 14.18
N ALA A 342 -51.71 2.24 12.84
CA ALA A 342 -52.42 3.32 12.14
C ALA A 342 -51.82 4.77 12.16
N ALA A 343 -51.65 5.46 11.10
CA ALA A 343 -52.38 5.66 9.86
C ALA A 343 -51.84 6.85 9.04
N ARG A 344 -51.87 6.74 7.70
CA ARG A 344 -52.09 7.77 6.68
C ARG A 344 -50.97 8.81 6.44
N GLY A 345 -50.52 9.06 5.27
CA GLY A 345 -51.03 8.88 3.93
C GLY A 345 -50.10 9.39 2.85
N THR A 346 -50.31 8.92 1.68
CA THR A 346 -50.18 9.48 0.32
C THR A 346 -48.84 10.12 -0.08
N GLY A 347 -48.22 9.76 -1.14
CA GLY A 347 -48.56 9.15 -2.39
C GLY A 347 -47.39 9.06 -3.34
N ALA A 348 -47.54 8.16 -4.26
CA ALA A 348 -47.18 8.12 -5.66
C ALA A 348 -45.69 7.95 -6.02
N ALA A 349 -45.39 6.77 -6.46
CA ALA A 349 -45.15 6.29 -7.83
C ALA A 349 -43.72 6.57 -8.30
N GLY A 350 -42.96 5.64 -8.84
CA GLY A 350 -43.21 4.34 -9.39
C GLY A 350 -41.92 3.68 -9.89
N ALA A 351 -42.06 2.36 -9.97
CA ALA A 351 -41.47 1.39 -10.89
C ALA A 351 -39.94 1.22 -10.88
N ALA A 352 -39.35 0.14 -10.33
CA ALA A 352 -39.45 -1.31 -10.57
C ALA A 352 -39.16 -1.77 -12.00
N ALA A 353 -38.04 -2.53 -12.09
CA ALA A 353 -37.87 -3.81 -12.79
C ALA A 353 -36.35 -4.10 -12.83
N ALA A 354 -35.77 -5.05 -12.22
CA ALA A 354 -35.85 -6.51 -12.11
C ALA A 354 -35.62 -7.26 -13.41
N CYS A 355 -34.57 -8.15 -13.35
CA CYS A 355 -34.40 -9.44 -14.05
C CYS A 355 -34.18 -9.38 -15.56
N ALA A 356 -33.34 -10.17 -16.18
CA ALA A 356 -32.94 -11.55 -15.99
C ALA A 356 -31.80 -11.90 -16.97
N ALA A 357 -31.10 -12.98 -16.63
CA ALA A 357 -30.18 -13.73 -17.46
C ALA A 357 -30.87 -14.39 -18.67
N ALA A 358 -30.16 -14.55 -19.78
CA ALA A 358 -30.24 -15.74 -20.61
C ALA A 358 -29.03 -15.87 -21.53
N ALA A 359 -28.55 -17.10 -21.53
CA ALA A 359 -27.47 -17.65 -22.33
C ALA A 359 -27.96 -18.02 -23.72
N PHE A 360 -27.04 -18.61 -24.52
CA PHE A 360 -27.13 -19.22 -25.85
C PHE A 360 -26.95 -18.29 -27.03
N GLY A 361 -26.11 -18.59 -28.02
CA GLY A 361 -25.49 -19.81 -28.44
C GLY A 361 -24.66 -19.59 -29.70
N ALA A 362 -23.80 -20.50 -29.95
CA ALA A 362 -22.90 -20.63 -31.06
C ALA A 362 -23.53 -20.61 -32.44
N THR A 363 -22.79 -20.17 -33.46
CA THR A 363 -22.39 -20.98 -34.64
C THR A 363 -21.61 -20.11 -35.62
N ALA A 364 -20.44 -20.50 -35.89
CA ALA A 364 -19.75 -20.83 -37.14
C ALA A 364 -20.27 -20.21 -38.44
N SER A 365 -19.38 -19.52 -39.20
CA SER A 365 -19.09 -19.89 -40.58
C SER A 365 -17.80 -19.27 -41.08
N ALA A 366 -16.90 -20.11 -41.51
CA ALA A 366 -15.71 -19.84 -42.26
C ALA A 366 -16.08 -19.44 -43.72
N ARG A 367 -15.21 -18.64 -44.33
CA ARG A 367 -14.81 -18.65 -45.75
C ARG A 367 -13.75 -17.58 -45.96
N THR A 368 -12.50 -18.01 -46.00
CA THR A 368 -11.65 -18.18 -47.21
C THR A 368 -11.74 -17.05 -48.23
N ARG A 369 -10.64 -16.35 -48.40
CA ARG A 369 -10.00 -16.19 -49.74
C ARG A 369 -8.59 -15.68 -49.58
N ASP A 370 -7.69 -16.54 -50.09
CA ASP A 370 -6.32 -16.28 -50.49
C ASP A 370 -6.26 -15.26 -51.66
N HIS A 371 -5.08 -14.85 -51.87
CA HIS A 371 -4.40 -14.15 -52.98
C HIS A 371 -3.85 -12.79 -52.52
N GLU A 372 -2.59 -12.44 -52.68
CA GLU A 372 -1.60 -12.84 -53.65
C GLU A 372 -0.21 -12.41 -53.14
N ILE A 373 0.71 -13.33 -53.26
CA ILE A 373 2.16 -13.11 -53.18
C ILE A 373 2.62 -12.60 -54.54
N ALA A 374 3.34 -11.49 -54.56
CA ALA A 374 4.25 -11.21 -55.70
C ALA A 374 5.52 -10.52 -55.19
N ALA A 375 6.56 -11.28 -55.29
CA ALA A 375 7.95 -10.89 -55.18
C ALA A 375 8.36 -9.94 -56.29
N VAL A 376 9.20 -8.96 -55.97
CA VAL A 376 10.22 -8.48 -56.93
C VAL A 376 11.54 -8.38 -56.19
N ARG A 377 12.40 -9.28 -56.60
CA ARG A 377 13.83 -9.33 -56.32
C ARG A 377 14.55 -8.60 -57.49
N ASP A 378 15.66 -8.02 -57.12
CA ASP A 378 16.84 -7.80 -57.96
C ASP A 378 16.94 -6.50 -58.76
N GLN A 379 17.89 -5.66 -58.39
CA GLN A 379 19.08 -5.45 -59.24
C GLN A 379 20.18 -4.69 -58.49
N GLN A 380 21.22 -5.45 -58.24
CA GLN A 380 22.59 -4.93 -58.13
C GLN A 380 23.01 -4.33 -59.48
N THR A 381 23.77 -3.24 -59.46
CA THR A 381 25.12 -3.17 -60.11
C THR A 381 25.77 -1.82 -59.79
N ARG A 382 27.02 -1.88 -59.41
CA ARG A 382 28.07 -0.85 -59.40
C ARG A 382 28.56 -0.58 -60.85
N PRO A 383 29.58 0.24 -61.09
CA PRO A 383 30.15 1.43 -60.45
C PRO A 383 30.44 2.55 -61.53
N GLY A 384 30.85 3.73 -61.00
CA GLY A 384 31.42 4.79 -61.78
C GLY A 384 31.87 5.91 -60.84
#